data_2939deceded9beeb104f638d242f553d
#
_entry.id   2939deceded9beeb104f638d242f553d
#
_cell.length_a   1.000
_cell.length_b   1.000
_cell.length_c   1.000
_cell.angle_alpha   90.00
_cell.angle_beta   90.00
_cell.angle_gamma   90.00
#
_symmetry.space_group_name_H-M   'P 1'
#
loop_
_entity.id
_entity.type
_entity.pdbx_description
1 polymer ?
#
loop_
_entity_poly.entity_id
_entity_poly.type
_entity_poly.pdbx_seq_one_letter_code
_entity_poly.pdbx_strand_id
1 'polypeptide(L)'
;IRDSAGVMQHHENYDGTGYPLGKSGEHIPLYARIIRLVEQYDDMVSLHRGRENLSPSDAMEYLMAGSGSLFDPKLVELFVEKIAVYPVGCEVELSNGMHGVVAKNFERFFLRPVVKVVETGEMLNLRDDPDTRSIIITKMV
;
A
#
# COMPACT_ATOMS: atom_id res chain seq x y z
N ILE A 1 9.73 10.21 25.13
CA ILE A 1 9.03 11.48 24.94
C ILE A 1 8.57 11.66 23.50
N ARG A 2 9.47 11.42 22.51
CA ARG A 2 9.11 11.50 21.09
C ARG A 2 8.06 10.45 20.70
N ASP A 3 8.20 9.25 21.20
CA ASP A 3 7.29 8.13 20.95
C ASP A 3 5.89 8.40 21.51
N SER A 4 5.82 9.04 22.68
CA SER A 4 4.55 9.43 23.29
C SER A 4 3.79 10.44 22.42
N ALA A 5 4.48 11.44 21.88
CA ALA A 5 3.86 12.44 21.00
C ALA A 5 3.36 11.81 19.71
N GLY A 6 4.12 10.86 19.14
CA GLY A 6 3.72 10.11 17.94
C GLY A 6 2.46 9.30 18.21
N VAL A 7 2.41 8.55 19.30
CA VAL A 7 1.24 7.74 19.66
C VAL A 7 0.01 8.60 19.94
N MET A 8 0.18 9.71 20.68
CA MET A 8 -0.94 10.59 21.03
C MET A 8 -1.53 11.32 19.82
N GLN A 9 -0.73 11.60 18.80
CA GLN A 9 -1.13 12.47 17.68
C GLN A 9 -1.26 11.75 16.34
N HIS A 10 -1.24 10.42 16.32
CA HIS A 10 -1.36 9.67 15.06
C HIS A 10 -2.76 9.73 14.41
N HIS A 11 -3.77 10.25 15.11
CA HIS A 11 -5.09 10.53 14.54
C HIS A 11 -5.22 11.94 13.97
N GLU A 12 -4.17 12.75 14.04
CA GLU A 12 -4.15 14.04 13.37
C GLU A 12 -4.09 13.82 11.85
N ASN A 13 -4.89 14.60 11.11
CA ASN A 13 -4.86 14.61 9.65
C ASN A 13 -3.96 15.75 9.16
N TYR A 14 -3.28 15.52 8.06
CA TYR A 14 -2.33 16.49 7.52
C TYR A 14 -2.96 17.87 7.26
N ASP A 15 -4.24 17.92 6.89
CA ASP A 15 -4.99 19.13 6.63
C ASP A 15 -5.59 19.82 7.88
N GLY A 16 -5.35 19.28 9.06
CA GLY A 16 -5.83 19.85 10.33
C GLY A 16 -7.23 19.40 10.75
N THR A 17 -7.85 18.46 10.02
CA THR A 17 -9.22 17.99 10.33
C THR A 17 -9.28 16.85 11.34
N GLY A 18 -8.13 16.38 11.84
CA GLY A 18 -8.04 15.27 12.79
C GLY A 18 -8.11 15.70 14.25
N TYR A 19 -7.70 14.81 15.13
CA TYR A 19 -7.69 15.01 16.58
C TYR A 19 -6.43 14.38 17.20
N PRO A 20 -6.06 14.69 18.44
CA PRO A 20 -6.80 15.48 19.45
C PRO A 20 -6.66 17.00 19.33
N LEU A 21 -5.63 17.51 18.65
CA LEU A 21 -5.30 18.94 18.69
C LEU A 21 -5.67 19.71 17.42
N GLY A 22 -6.01 19.01 16.32
CA GLY A 22 -6.32 19.63 15.04
C GLY A 22 -5.09 20.30 14.39
N LYS A 23 -3.90 19.78 14.66
CA LYS A 23 -2.66 20.26 14.04
C LYS A 23 -2.61 19.90 12.56
N SER A 24 -1.90 20.70 11.77
CA SER A 24 -1.75 20.48 10.33
C SER A 24 -0.28 20.51 9.90
N GLY A 25 0.00 19.85 8.79
CA GLY A 25 1.30 19.86 8.14
C GLY A 25 2.44 19.44 9.08
N GLU A 26 3.52 20.18 9.02
CA GLU A 26 4.72 19.92 9.82
C GLU A 26 4.56 20.23 11.31
N HIS A 27 3.44 20.83 11.72
CA HIS A 27 3.10 20.98 13.14
C HIS A 27 2.73 19.64 13.79
N ILE A 28 2.37 18.63 12.99
CA ILE A 28 2.19 17.27 13.46
C ILE A 28 3.57 16.64 13.59
N PRO A 29 3.92 16.01 14.73
CA PRO A 29 5.20 15.33 14.88
C PRO A 29 5.45 14.33 13.74
N LEU A 30 6.69 14.22 13.26
CA LEU A 30 7.04 13.33 12.17
C LEU A 30 6.62 11.87 12.46
N TYR A 31 6.86 11.39 13.68
CA TYR A 31 6.45 10.04 14.07
C TYR A 31 4.95 9.83 13.95
N ALA A 32 4.15 10.83 14.31
CA ALA A 32 2.69 10.75 14.20
C ALA A 32 2.27 10.68 12.73
N ARG A 33 2.90 11.43 11.84
CA ARG A 33 2.64 11.39 10.40
C ARG A 33 2.99 10.03 9.81
N ILE A 34 4.09 9.43 10.22
CA ILE A 34 4.51 8.08 9.79
C ILE A 34 3.53 7.03 10.29
N ILE A 35 3.22 7.05 11.59
CA ILE A 35 2.29 6.10 12.21
C ILE A 35 0.92 6.16 11.53
N ARG A 36 0.43 7.37 11.28
CA ARG A 36 -0.86 7.58 10.60
C ARG A 36 -0.93 6.84 9.26
N LEU A 37 0.10 6.98 8.44
CA LEU A 37 0.18 6.37 7.12
C LEU A 37 0.29 4.85 7.20
N VAL A 38 1.23 4.36 7.99
CA VAL A 38 1.53 2.92 8.09
C VAL A 38 0.37 2.17 8.73
N GLU A 39 -0.20 2.73 9.79
CA GLU A 39 -1.34 2.12 10.48
C GLU A 39 -2.57 2.05 9.58
N GLN A 40 -2.82 3.09 8.80
CA GLN A 40 -3.93 3.10 7.86
C GLN A 40 -3.77 2.03 6.78
N TYR A 41 -2.58 1.88 6.23
CA TYR A 41 -2.30 0.83 5.24
C TYR A 41 -2.48 -0.57 5.85
N ASP A 42 -1.88 -0.80 7.00
CA ASP A 42 -1.97 -2.09 7.70
C ASP A 42 -3.42 -2.44 8.02
N ASP A 43 -4.19 -1.48 8.51
CA ASP A 43 -5.61 -1.65 8.84
C ASP A 43 -6.43 -2.06 7.61
N MET A 44 -6.15 -1.47 6.45
CA MET A 44 -6.88 -1.76 5.22
C MET A 44 -6.57 -3.14 4.64
N VAL A 45 -5.33 -3.60 4.72
CA VAL A 45 -4.91 -4.87 4.09
C VAL A 45 -4.94 -6.05 5.05
N SER A 46 -4.99 -5.84 6.36
CA SER A 46 -5.01 -6.89 7.35
C SER A 46 -6.40 -7.49 7.51
N LEU A 47 -6.45 -8.78 7.82
CA LEU A 47 -7.72 -9.49 8.09
C LEU A 47 -8.27 -9.08 9.44
N HIS A 48 -9.50 -8.61 9.46
CA HIS A 48 -10.25 -8.31 10.67
C HIS A 48 -11.56 -9.10 10.71
N ARG A 49 -12.00 -9.49 11.91
CA ARG A 49 -13.27 -10.20 12.09
C ARG A 49 -14.45 -9.36 11.59
N GLY A 50 -15.29 -9.98 10.75
CA GLY A 50 -16.52 -9.36 10.27
C GLY A 50 -16.32 -8.25 9.24
N ARG A 51 -15.11 -8.08 8.72
CA ARG A 51 -14.79 -7.08 7.72
C ARG A 51 -13.91 -7.66 6.63
N GLU A 52 -14.21 -7.32 5.38
CA GLU A 52 -13.35 -7.64 4.26
C GLU A 52 -12.13 -6.69 4.26
N ASN A 53 -10.96 -7.24 4.02
CA ASN A 53 -9.77 -6.44 3.80
C ASN A 53 -9.76 -5.92 2.36
N LEU A 54 -9.16 -4.75 2.16
CA LEU A 54 -8.94 -4.23 0.82
C LEU A 54 -7.76 -4.96 0.16
N SER A 55 -7.79 -5.03 -1.18
CA SER A 55 -6.60 -5.45 -1.90
C SER A 55 -5.49 -4.43 -1.68
N PRO A 56 -4.21 -4.83 -1.78
CA PRO A 56 -3.10 -3.87 -1.72
C PRO A 56 -3.22 -2.75 -2.75
N SER A 57 -3.75 -3.05 -3.93
CA SER A 57 -4.02 -2.08 -4.99
C SER A 57 -5.00 -0.99 -4.53
N ASP A 58 -6.14 -1.39 -3.97
CA ASP A 58 -7.16 -0.45 -3.49
C ASP A 58 -6.65 0.36 -2.29
N ALA A 59 -5.88 -0.27 -1.40
CA ALA A 59 -5.27 0.40 -0.27
C ALA A 59 -4.29 1.50 -0.72
N MET A 60 -3.46 1.21 -1.73
CA MET A 60 -2.53 2.20 -2.27
C MET A 60 -3.26 3.37 -2.95
N GLU A 61 -4.35 3.09 -3.66
CA GLU A 61 -5.19 4.15 -4.25
C GLU A 61 -5.78 5.05 -3.17
N TYR A 62 -6.24 4.47 -2.07
CA TYR A 62 -6.74 5.23 -0.93
C TYR A 62 -5.68 6.16 -0.35
N LEU A 63 -4.44 5.65 -0.16
CA LEU A 63 -3.34 6.47 0.35
C LEU A 63 -3.00 7.62 -0.58
N MET A 64 -2.96 7.36 -1.88
CA MET A 64 -2.68 8.41 -2.87
C MET A 64 -3.79 9.45 -2.93
N ALA A 65 -5.04 9.03 -2.84
CA ALA A 65 -6.19 9.94 -2.80
C ALA A 65 -6.19 10.83 -1.55
N GLY A 66 -5.69 10.30 -0.43
CA GLY A 66 -5.57 11.04 0.84
C GLY A 66 -4.31 11.89 0.97
N SER A 67 -3.44 11.88 -0.04
CA SER A 67 -2.22 12.68 -0.02
C SER A 67 -2.56 14.17 0.04
N GLY A 68 -1.99 14.87 1.04
CA GLY A 68 -2.25 16.29 1.26
C GLY A 68 -3.46 16.59 2.16
N SER A 69 -4.40 15.67 2.32
CA SER A 69 -5.54 15.83 3.23
C SER A 69 -5.37 15.01 4.51
N LEU A 70 -5.33 13.69 4.39
CA LEU A 70 -5.16 12.78 5.53
C LEU A 70 -3.68 12.55 5.84
N PHE A 71 -2.85 12.45 4.82
CA PHE A 71 -1.46 12.01 4.91
C PHE A 71 -0.50 13.06 4.37
N ASP A 72 0.72 13.07 4.92
CA ASP A 72 1.82 13.88 4.41
C ASP A 72 2.20 13.46 2.99
N PRO A 73 2.13 14.35 1.99
CA PRO A 73 2.42 14.02 0.60
C PRO A 73 3.80 13.42 0.37
N LYS A 74 4.81 13.90 1.09
CA LYS A 74 6.19 13.39 0.96
C LYS A 74 6.30 11.96 1.47
N LEU A 75 5.59 11.64 2.56
CA LEU A 75 5.57 10.29 3.11
C LEU A 75 4.80 9.32 2.22
N VAL A 76 3.69 9.75 1.61
CA VAL A 76 2.96 8.94 0.63
C VAL A 76 3.86 8.61 -0.55
N GLU A 77 4.56 9.59 -1.09
CA GLU A 77 5.49 9.40 -2.22
C GLU A 77 6.58 8.38 -1.89
N LEU A 78 7.21 8.52 -0.72
CA LEU A 78 8.22 7.57 -0.25
C LEU A 78 7.65 6.17 -0.03
N PHE A 79 6.47 6.06 0.55
CA PHE A 79 5.81 4.80 0.81
C PHE A 79 5.54 4.04 -0.49
N VAL A 80 4.96 4.74 -1.48
CA VAL A 80 4.65 4.18 -2.80
C VAL A 80 5.91 3.73 -3.54
N GLU A 81 7.02 4.45 -3.41
CA GLU A 81 8.29 4.08 -4.06
C GLU A 81 9.00 2.90 -3.39
N LYS A 82 8.95 2.82 -2.05
CA LYS A 82 9.80 1.90 -1.27
C LYS A 82 9.11 0.64 -0.80
N ILE A 83 7.79 0.65 -0.67
CA ILE A 83 7.06 -0.52 -0.19
C ILE A 83 6.84 -1.50 -1.33
N ALA A 84 7.33 -2.72 -1.15
CA ALA A 84 7.00 -3.83 -2.02
C ALA A 84 5.63 -4.37 -1.62
N VAL A 85 4.59 -3.93 -2.34
CA VAL A 85 3.21 -4.34 -2.09
C VAL A 85 3.07 -5.86 -2.22
N TYR A 86 3.78 -6.44 -3.22
CA TYR A 86 3.87 -7.88 -3.43
C TYR A 86 5.33 -8.30 -3.33
N PRO A 87 5.80 -8.75 -2.15
CA PRO A 87 7.19 -9.17 -1.98
C PRO A 87 7.58 -10.32 -2.91
N VAL A 88 8.82 -10.37 -3.35
CA VAL A 88 9.36 -11.49 -4.12
C VAL A 88 9.18 -12.78 -3.31
N GLY A 89 8.66 -13.81 -3.96
CA GLY A 89 8.37 -15.11 -3.34
C GLY A 89 6.95 -15.25 -2.80
N CYS A 90 6.16 -14.17 -2.71
CA CYS A 90 4.77 -14.29 -2.27
C CYS A 90 3.89 -14.87 -3.37
N GLU A 91 2.88 -15.63 -2.96
CA GLU A 91 1.88 -16.18 -3.87
C GLU A 91 0.73 -15.20 -4.04
N VAL A 92 0.29 -15.04 -5.28
CA VAL A 92 -0.77 -14.11 -5.65
C VAL A 92 -1.81 -14.80 -6.54
N GLU A 93 -3.04 -14.27 -6.50
CA GLU A 93 -4.09 -14.68 -7.42
C GLU A 93 -4.24 -13.60 -8.48
N LEU A 94 -4.36 -14.04 -9.74
CA LEU A 94 -4.51 -13.16 -10.89
C LEU A 94 -5.98 -13.06 -11.31
N SER A 95 -6.33 -11.97 -12.00
CA SER A 95 -7.71 -11.71 -12.45
C SER A 95 -8.24 -12.74 -13.45
N ASN A 96 -7.35 -13.49 -14.11
CA ASN A 96 -7.72 -14.59 -15.01
C ASN A 96 -7.96 -15.93 -14.29
N GLY A 97 -7.93 -15.95 -12.95
CA GLY A 97 -8.13 -17.14 -12.14
C GLY A 97 -6.88 -17.96 -11.88
N MET A 98 -5.76 -17.65 -12.52
CA MET A 98 -4.49 -18.33 -12.29
C MET A 98 -3.80 -17.84 -11.02
N HIS A 99 -2.88 -18.63 -10.51
CA HIS A 99 -2.02 -18.29 -9.37
C HIS A 99 -0.60 -18.07 -9.85
N GLY A 100 0.10 -17.21 -9.16
CA GLY A 100 1.49 -16.92 -9.48
C GLY A 100 2.33 -16.69 -8.24
N VAL A 101 3.65 -16.69 -8.45
CA VAL A 101 4.64 -16.33 -7.44
C VAL A 101 5.39 -15.11 -7.97
N VAL A 102 5.50 -14.07 -7.16
CA VAL A 102 6.21 -12.86 -7.54
C VAL A 102 7.69 -13.17 -7.70
N ALA A 103 8.23 -12.95 -8.90
CA ALA A 103 9.62 -13.24 -9.23
C ALA A 103 10.52 -12.02 -9.18
N LYS A 104 9.99 -10.84 -9.51
CA LYS A 104 10.74 -9.59 -9.54
C LYS A 104 9.81 -8.39 -9.39
N ASN A 105 10.21 -7.42 -8.57
CA ASN A 105 9.54 -6.13 -8.45
C ASN A 105 10.26 -5.07 -9.26
N PHE A 106 9.53 -4.02 -9.62
CA PHE A 106 10.06 -2.84 -10.28
C PHE A 106 9.82 -1.62 -9.40
N GLU A 107 10.81 -0.75 -9.35
CA GLU A 107 10.65 0.54 -8.70
C GLU A 107 9.54 1.34 -9.39
N ARG A 108 8.65 1.97 -8.63
CA ARG A 108 7.50 2.77 -9.09
C ARG A 108 6.37 1.98 -9.78
N PHE A 109 6.56 0.72 -10.10
CA PHE A 109 5.52 -0.13 -10.68
C PHE A 109 5.13 -1.24 -9.71
N PHE A 110 4.80 -0.84 -8.49
CA PHE A 110 4.59 -1.73 -7.35
C PHE A 110 3.41 -2.70 -7.52
N LEU A 111 2.48 -2.40 -8.44
CA LEU A 111 1.32 -3.27 -8.72
C LEU A 111 1.53 -4.15 -9.96
N ARG A 112 2.64 -4.01 -10.66
CA ARG A 112 2.91 -4.68 -11.93
C ARG A 112 4.24 -5.44 -11.93
N PRO A 113 4.44 -6.41 -11.00
CA PRO A 113 5.67 -7.18 -10.96
C PRO A 113 5.76 -8.23 -12.06
N VAL A 114 6.90 -8.90 -12.15
CA VAL A 114 7.03 -10.14 -12.91
C VAL A 114 6.50 -11.29 -12.04
N VAL A 115 5.59 -12.06 -12.58
CA VAL A 115 4.95 -13.18 -11.88
C VAL A 115 5.18 -14.47 -12.65
N LYS A 116 5.59 -15.53 -11.96
CA LYS A 116 5.66 -16.88 -12.53
C LYS A 116 4.32 -17.59 -12.27
N VAL A 117 3.62 -17.94 -13.33
CA VAL A 117 2.35 -18.65 -13.23
C VAL A 117 2.58 -20.08 -12.77
N VAL A 118 1.93 -20.48 -11.68
CA VAL A 118 2.11 -21.81 -11.07
C VAL A 118 1.61 -22.92 -12.01
N GLU A 119 0.46 -22.72 -12.63
CA GLU A 119 -0.20 -23.72 -13.47
C GLU A 119 0.55 -24.02 -14.76
N THR A 120 1.23 -23.04 -15.34
CA THR A 120 1.90 -23.15 -16.64
C THR A 120 3.40 -23.02 -16.60
N GLY A 121 3.96 -22.46 -15.52
CA GLY A 121 5.38 -22.10 -15.45
C GLY A 121 5.77 -20.88 -16.28
N GLU A 122 4.81 -20.22 -16.94
CA GLU A 122 5.04 -19.04 -17.76
C GLU A 122 5.40 -17.83 -16.91
N MET A 123 6.34 -17.02 -17.39
CA MET A 123 6.71 -15.75 -16.76
C MET A 123 5.90 -14.62 -17.38
N LEU A 124 5.15 -13.91 -16.56
CA LEU A 124 4.38 -12.74 -16.99
C LEU A 124 5.04 -11.47 -16.47
N ASN A 125 5.49 -10.61 -17.36
CA ASN A 125 5.98 -9.28 -17.01
C ASN A 125 4.79 -8.31 -17.08
N LEU A 126 4.13 -8.08 -15.96
CA LEU A 126 2.92 -7.26 -15.94
C LEU A 126 3.18 -5.79 -16.27
N ARG A 127 4.42 -5.32 -16.12
CA ARG A 127 4.79 -3.95 -16.47
C ARG A 127 4.97 -3.77 -17.99
N ASP A 128 5.73 -4.66 -18.62
CA ASP A 128 6.25 -4.44 -19.98
C ASP A 128 5.52 -5.21 -21.09
N ASP A 129 4.90 -6.35 -20.75
CA ASP A 129 4.23 -7.20 -21.76
C ASP A 129 2.83 -6.64 -22.09
N PRO A 130 2.61 -6.19 -23.34
CA PRO A 130 1.30 -5.67 -23.76
C PRO A 130 0.16 -6.68 -23.59
N ASP A 131 0.44 -7.97 -23.73
CA ASP A 131 -0.55 -9.04 -23.62
C ASP A 131 -1.06 -9.22 -22.18
N THR A 132 -0.36 -8.65 -21.20
CA THR A 132 -0.73 -8.74 -19.79
C THR A 132 -1.48 -7.52 -19.26
N ARG A 133 -1.81 -6.56 -20.12
CA ARG A 133 -2.45 -5.29 -19.68
C ARG A 133 -3.78 -5.50 -18.96
N SER A 134 -4.54 -6.50 -19.34
CA SER A 134 -5.83 -6.83 -18.74
C SER A 134 -5.70 -7.70 -17.50
N ILE A 135 -4.49 -8.20 -17.20
CA ILE A 135 -4.24 -9.06 -16.03
C ILE A 135 -3.80 -8.19 -14.86
N ILE A 136 -4.50 -8.35 -13.73
CA ILE A 136 -4.14 -7.68 -12.48
C ILE A 136 -4.01 -8.73 -11.37
N ILE A 137 -3.25 -8.37 -10.35
CA ILE A 137 -3.19 -9.16 -9.11
C ILE A 137 -4.40 -8.77 -8.28
N THR A 138 -5.25 -9.74 -7.94
CA THR A 138 -6.48 -9.51 -7.19
C THR A 138 -6.26 -9.62 -5.68
N LYS A 139 -5.35 -10.48 -5.25
CA LYS A 139 -5.01 -10.63 -3.82
C LYS A 139 -3.72 -11.40 -3.64
N MET A 140 -3.11 -11.26 -2.46
CA MET A 140 -2.11 -12.20 -1.96
C MET A 140 -2.79 -13.40 -1.34
N VAL A 141 -2.22 -14.56 -1.59
CA VAL A 141 -2.74 -15.82 -1.03
C VAL A 141 -2.07 -16.15 0.28
#